data_4db1f1d31fda20580b2e57ce05cbdeb2
#
_entry.id   4db1f1d31fda20580b2e57ce05cbdeb2
#
_cell.length_a   1.000
_cell.length_b   1.000
_cell.length_c   1.000
_cell.angle_alpha   90.00
_cell.angle_beta   90.00
_cell.angle_gamma   90.00
#
_symmetry.space_group_name_H-M   'P 1'
#
loop_
_entity.id
_entity.type
_entity.pdbx_description
1 polymer ?
#
loop_
_entity_poly.entity_id
_entity_poly.type
_entity_poly.pdbx_seq_one_letter_code
_entity_poly.pdbx_strand_id
1 'polypeptide(L)'
;MLLETANQSFRWRRAISVFVWLLVMISGTKTLRAQNKVVGELEFEGKTKLERDSGVWIDGNYVGYLKELKGSKKVTLLPGQHEVVVRQSGYQDYVEKIVVEPGQKRLVSVTMHLAPRASVPEIASTLRLKIKPKRAAVFLDEKFVGHAADFGGAFRSMKISPGKHRIRVELPGYRTFDTEINLLANQESEVKTELVPGSIEQNSPLIKKPDARQ
;
A
#
# COMPACT_ATOMS: atom_id res chain seq x y z
N MET A 1 35.89 44.35 -68.27
CA MET A 1 35.70 42.93 -67.82
C MET A 1 36.03 42.80 -66.31
N LEU A 2 35.35 43.51 -65.46
CA LEU A 2 35.56 43.47 -63.96
C LEU A 2 34.39 44.08 -63.21
N LEU A 3 33.11 43.70 -63.47
CA LEU A 3 31.93 44.19 -62.70
C LEU A 3 30.88 43.14 -62.45
N GLU A 4 31.19 41.83 -62.49
CA GLU A 4 30.14 40.82 -62.39
C GLU A 4 30.28 39.90 -61.15
N THR A 5 31.29 40.08 -60.30
CA THR A 5 31.55 39.20 -59.17
C THR A 5 31.02 39.71 -57.80
N ALA A 6 30.51 40.95 -57.71
CA ALA A 6 30.08 41.54 -56.43
C ALA A 6 28.61 41.26 -56.07
N ASN A 7 27.79 40.72 -56.99
CA ASN A 7 26.35 40.57 -56.74
C ASN A 7 25.91 39.17 -56.29
N GLN A 8 26.79 38.16 -56.42
CA GLN A 8 26.43 36.80 -55.93
C GLN A 8 26.65 36.59 -54.40
N SER A 9 27.59 37.31 -53.80
CA SER A 9 27.86 37.17 -52.38
C SER A 9 26.77 37.77 -51.46
N PHE A 10 26.03 38.77 -52.00
CA PHE A 10 24.98 39.44 -51.24
C PHE A 10 23.68 38.63 -51.18
N ARG A 11 23.38 37.80 -52.18
CA ARG A 11 22.20 36.93 -52.21
C ARG A 11 22.31 35.71 -51.31
N TRP A 12 23.52 35.17 -51.15
CA TRP A 12 23.80 34.01 -50.26
C TRP A 12 23.73 34.40 -48.77
N ARG A 13 24.19 35.57 -48.42
CA ARG A 13 24.14 36.04 -47.02
C ARG A 13 22.71 36.24 -46.50
N ARG A 14 21.80 36.64 -47.36
CA ARG A 14 20.35 36.79 -47.03
C ARG A 14 19.64 35.44 -46.92
N ALA A 15 20.00 34.45 -47.73
CA ALA A 15 19.44 33.11 -47.69
C ALA A 15 19.85 32.38 -46.39
N ILE A 16 21.12 32.53 -45.96
CA ILE A 16 21.62 31.91 -44.73
C ILE A 16 20.97 32.56 -43.48
N SER A 17 20.74 33.87 -43.49
CA SER A 17 20.10 34.58 -42.39
C SER A 17 18.66 34.15 -42.16
N VAL A 18 17.87 33.95 -43.24
CA VAL A 18 16.51 33.47 -43.15
C VAL A 18 16.45 32.01 -42.69
N PHE A 19 17.40 31.17 -43.09
CA PHE A 19 17.46 29.76 -42.68
C PHE A 19 17.80 29.60 -41.20
N VAL A 20 18.70 30.43 -40.67
CA VAL A 20 19.06 30.43 -39.25
C VAL A 20 17.91 30.91 -38.39
N TRP A 21 17.12 31.90 -38.84
CA TRP A 21 15.91 32.36 -38.15
C TRP A 21 14.78 31.31 -38.15
N LEU A 22 14.65 30.54 -39.24
CA LEU A 22 13.65 29.46 -39.31
C LEU A 22 13.98 28.27 -38.40
N LEU A 23 15.29 28.00 -38.21
CA LEU A 23 15.78 26.92 -37.34
C LEU A 23 15.61 27.23 -35.84
N VAL A 24 15.65 28.50 -35.46
CA VAL A 24 15.41 28.95 -34.07
C VAL A 24 13.92 28.87 -33.67
N MET A 25 13.00 28.97 -34.63
CA MET A 25 11.55 28.87 -34.36
C MET A 25 11.05 27.43 -34.18
N ILE A 26 11.89 26.42 -34.52
CA ILE A 26 11.58 24.99 -34.28
C ILE A 26 12.07 24.54 -32.89
N SER A 27 12.71 25.44 -32.12
CA SER A 27 13.10 25.15 -30.73
C SER A 27 11.88 25.03 -29.86
N GLY A 28 11.27 23.86 -29.99
CA GLY A 28 10.50 23.13 -29.01
C GLY A 28 9.76 23.96 -27.97
N THR A 29 8.54 24.32 -28.22
CA THR A 29 7.56 24.38 -27.13
C THR A 29 7.48 22.99 -26.52
N LYS A 30 8.34 22.69 -25.53
CA LYS A 30 8.06 21.64 -24.57
C LYS A 30 6.76 22.06 -23.90
N THR A 31 5.63 21.60 -24.45
CA THR A 31 4.38 21.63 -23.73
C THR A 31 4.64 20.84 -22.46
N LEU A 32 4.93 21.55 -21.36
CA LEU A 32 4.80 21.02 -20.02
C LEU A 32 3.32 20.61 -19.90
N ARG A 33 3.04 19.35 -20.24
CA ARG A 33 1.81 18.70 -19.81
C ARG A 33 1.90 18.68 -18.29
N ALA A 34 1.39 19.72 -17.66
CA ALA A 34 1.02 19.64 -16.26
C ALA A 34 -0.04 18.53 -16.19
N GLN A 35 0.41 17.32 -15.88
CA GLN A 35 -0.51 16.29 -15.42
C GLN A 35 -1.05 16.83 -14.10
N ASN A 36 -2.27 17.38 -14.14
CA ASN A 36 -3.02 17.69 -12.93
C ASN A 36 -3.31 16.34 -12.23
N LYS A 37 -2.31 15.82 -11.53
CA LYS A 37 -2.52 14.70 -10.63
C LYS A 37 -3.24 15.26 -9.42
N VAL A 38 -4.53 15.02 -9.36
CA VAL A 38 -5.38 15.42 -8.23
C VAL A 38 -5.02 14.64 -6.96
N VAL A 39 -4.30 13.54 -7.08
CA VAL A 39 -3.98 12.60 -5.99
C VAL A 39 -2.48 12.53 -5.76
N GLY A 40 -2.08 12.27 -4.53
CA GLY A 40 -0.70 11.95 -4.19
C GLY A 40 -0.47 10.44 -4.10
N GLU A 41 0.80 10.03 -4.09
CA GLU A 41 1.23 8.64 -4.10
C GLU A 41 2.06 8.35 -2.85
N LEU A 42 1.76 7.23 -2.17
CA LEU A 42 2.60 6.71 -1.10
C LEU A 42 3.40 5.51 -1.59
N GLU A 43 4.67 5.52 -1.25
CA GLU A 43 5.58 4.38 -1.39
C GLU A 43 6.07 3.98 -0.01
N PHE A 44 6.26 2.69 0.21
CA PHE A 44 6.68 2.15 1.48
C PHE A 44 8.01 1.44 1.36
N GLU A 45 8.87 1.62 2.36
CA GLU A 45 10.16 0.94 2.47
C GLU A 45 10.29 0.24 3.82
N GLY A 46 10.65 -1.04 3.78
CA GLY A 46 11.05 -1.84 4.93
C GLY A 46 12.38 -2.52 4.63
N LYS A 47 13.38 -2.33 5.48
CA LYS A 47 14.74 -2.87 5.31
C LYS A 47 14.77 -4.37 5.53
N THR A 48 14.09 -4.85 6.55
CA THR A 48 14.08 -6.26 6.96
C THR A 48 12.96 -7.03 6.25
N LYS A 49 13.07 -8.35 6.22
CA LYS A 49 11.99 -9.21 5.73
C LYS A 49 10.72 -9.04 6.58
N LEU A 50 10.89 -8.90 7.89
CA LEU A 50 9.80 -8.72 8.84
C LEU A 50 9.00 -7.46 8.51
N GLU A 51 9.66 -6.31 8.34
CA GLU A 51 9.01 -5.06 7.98
C GLU A 51 8.27 -5.18 6.63
N ARG A 52 8.89 -5.85 5.66
CA ARG A 52 8.24 -6.08 4.35
C ARG A 52 7.01 -6.99 4.42
N ASP A 53 6.99 -7.93 5.38
CA ASP A 53 5.87 -8.85 5.61
C ASP A 53 4.83 -8.27 6.58
N SER A 54 5.01 -7.05 7.08
CA SER A 54 4.06 -6.36 7.94
C SER A 54 2.84 -5.87 7.17
N GLY A 55 1.68 -5.85 7.85
CA GLY A 55 0.44 -5.29 7.31
C GLY A 55 0.41 -3.77 7.41
N VAL A 56 -0.20 -3.10 6.45
CA VAL A 56 -0.34 -1.64 6.37
C VAL A 56 -1.82 -1.27 6.43
N TRP A 57 -2.13 -0.31 7.28
CA TRP A 57 -3.44 0.35 7.40
C TRP A 57 -3.29 1.82 7.08
N ILE A 58 -4.27 2.38 6.41
CA ILE A 58 -4.38 3.81 6.13
C ILE A 58 -5.78 4.24 6.54
N ASP A 59 -5.87 5.23 7.40
CA ASP A 59 -7.12 5.74 7.96
C ASP A 59 -8.01 4.61 8.51
N GLY A 60 -7.39 3.66 9.22
CA GLY A 60 -8.06 2.50 9.79
C GLY A 60 -8.35 1.35 8.81
N ASN A 61 -8.16 1.52 7.51
CA ASN A 61 -8.45 0.51 6.48
C ASN A 61 -7.21 -0.32 6.15
N TYR A 62 -7.33 -1.64 6.20
CA TYR A 62 -6.26 -2.54 5.79
C TYR A 62 -6.03 -2.49 4.27
N VAL A 63 -4.80 -2.21 3.84
CA VAL A 63 -4.46 -2.04 2.42
C VAL A 63 -3.58 -3.16 1.85
N GLY A 64 -3.00 -4.01 2.70
CA GLY A 64 -2.18 -5.15 2.28
C GLY A 64 -0.83 -5.21 2.97
N TYR A 65 0.05 -6.08 2.49
CA TYR A 65 1.43 -6.16 2.98
C TYR A 65 2.29 -5.02 2.43
N LEU A 66 3.22 -4.52 3.24
CA LEU A 66 4.16 -3.47 2.84
C LEU A 66 4.91 -3.82 1.54
N LYS A 67 5.37 -5.06 1.38
CA LYS A 67 6.04 -5.53 0.16
C LYS A 67 5.19 -5.46 -1.10
N GLU A 68 3.86 -5.48 -0.96
CA GLU A 68 2.92 -5.45 -2.09
C GLU A 68 2.62 -4.03 -2.56
N LEU A 69 2.89 -3.03 -1.71
CA LEU A 69 2.56 -1.62 -1.97
C LEU A 69 3.68 -0.90 -2.73
N LYS A 70 4.17 -1.51 -3.83
CA LYS A 70 5.27 -1.01 -4.66
C LYS A 70 4.87 -0.99 -6.14
N GLY A 71 5.52 -0.12 -6.89
CA GLY A 71 5.37 -0.06 -8.34
C GLY A 71 3.93 0.19 -8.78
N SER A 72 3.31 -0.74 -9.49
CA SER A 72 1.93 -0.63 -9.97
C SER A 72 0.87 -0.72 -8.86
N LYS A 73 1.23 -1.26 -7.68
CA LYS A 73 0.36 -1.40 -6.51
C LYS A 73 0.61 -0.34 -5.44
N LYS A 74 1.27 0.77 -5.78
CA LYS A 74 1.44 1.91 -4.89
C LYS A 74 0.08 2.45 -4.44
N VAL A 75 0.06 3.00 -3.23
CA VAL A 75 -1.15 3.59 -2.67
C VAL A 75 -1.31 5.00 -3.22
N THR A 76 -2.52 5.30 -3.70
CA THR A 76 -2.90 6.63 -4.17
C THR A 76 -3.96 7.18 -3.25
N LEU A 77 -3.73 8.39 -2.70
CA LEU A 77 -4.61 9.04 -1.74
C LEU A 77 -5.04 10.42 -2.25
N LEU A 78 -6.19 10.87 -1.80
CA LEU A 78 -6.60 12.27 -1.93
C LEU A 78 -5.64 13.16 -1.12
N PRO A 79 -5.46 14.43 -1.53
CA PRO A 79 -4.69 15.38 -0.72
C PRO A 79 -5.32 15.58 0.66
N GLY A 80 -4.48 15.67 1.68
CA GLY A 80 -4.93 15.85 3.06
C GLY A 80 -4.06 15.13 4.08
N GLN A 81 -4.53 15.14 5.31
CA GLN A 81 -3.89 14.39 6.41
C GLN A 81 -4.39 12.95 6.39
N HIS A 82 -3.47 12.01 6.54
CA HIS A 82 -3.75 10.58 6.64
C HIS A 82 -2.95 9.96 7.76
N GLU A 83 -3.49 8.93 8.39
CA GLU A 83 -2.80 8.13 9.38
C GLU A 83 -2.36 6.82 8.74
N VAL A 84 -1.05 6.55 8.79
CA VAL A 84 -0.46 5.28 8.38
C VAL A 84 -0.13 4.48 9.62
N VAL A 85 -0.64 3.25 9.71
CA VAL A 85 -0.32 2.30 10.77
C VAL A 85 0.25 1.04 10.14
N VAL A 86 1.43 0.60 10.62
CA VAL A 86 2.02 -0.67 10.19
C VAL A 86 2.07 -1.61 11.37
N ARG A 87 1.55 -2.83 11.19
CA ARG A 87 1.38 -3.82 12.25
C ARG A 87 2.04 -5.14 11.90
N GLN A 88 2.68 -5.72 12.90
CA GLN A 88 3.25 -7.05 12.84
C GLN A 88 3.08 -7.74 14.20
N SER A 89 2.67 -9.02 14.19
CA SER A 89 2.51 -9.80 15.41
C SER A 89 3.81 -9.83 16.24
N GLY A 90 3.73 -9.51 17.53
CA GLY A 90 4.88 -9.45 18.44
C GLY A 90 5.70 -8.14 18.36
N TYR A 91 5.24 -7.15 17.61
CA TYR A 91 5.88 -5.85 17.47
C TYR A 91 4.93 -4.72 17.86
N GLN A 92 5.48 -3.58 18.23
CA GLN A 92 4.72 -2.36 18.47
C GLN A 92 4.20 -1.82 17.13
N ASP A 93 3.00 -1.24 17.14
CA ASP A 93 2.47 -0.56 15.96
C ASP A 93 3.38 0.61 15.58
N TYR A 94 3.77 0.68 14.32
CA TYR A 94 4.36 1.89 13.74
C TYR A 94 3.23 2.81 13.31
N VAL A 95 3.19 4.04 13.83
CA VAL A 95 2.15 5.02 13.53
C VAL A 95 2.80 6.29 13.02
N GLU A 96 2.41 6.76 11.84
CA GLU A 96 2.86 8.02 11.27
C GLU A 96 1.66 8.80 10.70
N LYS A 97 1.52 10.07 11.11
CA LYS A 97 0.58 11.01 10.49
C LYS A 97 1.31 11.75 9.36
N ILE A 98 0.78 11.66 8.17
CA ILE A 98 1.36 12.21 6.96
C ILE A 98 0.43 13.23 6.31
N VAL A 99 1.00 14.20 5.62
CA VAL A 99 0.26 15.08 4.72
C VAL A 99 0.58 14.67 3.29
N VAL A 100 -0.46 14.40 2.52
CA VAL A 100 -0.37 14.05 1.10
C VAL A 100 -0.71 15.29 0.28
N GLU A 101 0.17 15.65 -0.66
CA GLU A 101 -0.03 16.77 -1.58
C GLU A 101 -0.34 16.28 -2.99
N PRO A 102 -1.09 17.05 -3.79
CA PRO A 102 -1.44 16.67 -5.16
C PRO A 102 -0.20 16.42 -6.01
N GLY A 103 -0.15 15.29 -6.71
CA GLY A 103 0.91 14.93 -7.64
C GLY A 103 2.25 14.57 -7.00
N GLN A 104 2.39 14.66 -5.69
CA GLN A 104 3.61 14.31 -5.00
C GLN A 104 3.68 12.83 -4.65
N LYS A 105 4.92 12.33 -4.56
CA LYS A 105 5.24 11.02 -4.02
C LYS A 105 5.87 11.18 -2.65
N ARG A 106 5.36 10.45 -1.68
CA ARG A 106 5.91 10.37 -0.32
C ARG A 106 6.39 8.97 -0.02
N LEU A 107 7.63 8.85 0.42
CA LEU A 107 8.21 7.60 0.92
C LEU A 107 8.00 7.52 2.43
N VAL A 108 7.42 6.41 2.89
CA VAL A 108 7.28 6.06 4.31
C VAL A 108 8.26 4.94 4.61
N SER A 109 9.29 5.26 5.42
CA SER A 109 10.31 4.29 5.85
C SER A 109 9.92 3.69 7.19
N VAL A 110 9.62 2.40 7.20
CA VAL A 110 9.10 1.71 8.37
C VAL A 110 10.21 0.99 9.13
N THR A 111 10.25 1.18 10.45
CA THR A 111 11.11 0.43 11.38
C THR A 111 10.25 -0.13 12.50
N MET A 112 10.28 -1.45 12.67
CA MET A 112 9.47 -2.15 13.66
C MET A 112 10.27 -2.45 14.94
N HIS A 113 9.68 -2.17 16.10
CA HIS A 113 10.26 -2.44 17.42
C HIS A 113 9.51 -3.59 18.11
N LEU A 114 10.24 -4.48 18.77
CA LEU A 114 9.63 -5.58 19.52
C LEU A 114 8.66 -5.04 20.59
N ALA A 115 7.49 -5.63 20.65
CA ALA A 115 6.55 -5.36 21.73
C ALA A 115 7.00 -6.06 23.02
N PRO A 116 6.68 -5.50 24.21
CA PRO A 116 6.83 -6.25 25.46
C PRO A 116 6.07 -7.56 25.36
N ARG A 117 6.70 -8.67 25.83
CA ARG A 117 6.04 -9.97 25.82
C ARG A 117 4.78 -9.94 26.67
N ALA A 118 3.65 -10.24 26.06
CA ALA A 118 2.44 -10.54 26.81
C ALA A 118 2.65 -11.88 27.55
N SER A 119 2.22 -11.95 28.83
CA SER A 119 2.21 -13.20 29.57
C SER A 119 1.22 -14.17 28.92
N VAL A 120 1.66 -15.43 28.75
CA VAL A 120 0.73 -16.50 28.36
C VAL A 120 -0.19 -16.77 29.54
N PRO A 121 -1.51 -16.87 29.36
CA PRO A 121 -2.42 -17.24 30.45
C PRO A 121 -2.03 -18.58 31.04
N GLU A 122 -2.07 -18.72 32.36
CA GLU A 122 -1.79 -19.96 33.08
C GLU A 122 -2.76 -21.08 32.64
N ILE A 123 -4.02 -20.72 32.41
CA ILE A 123 -5.04 -21.60 31.86
C ILE A 123 -5.32 -21.08 30.43
N ALA A 124 -5.05 -21.89 29.43
CA ALA A 124 -5.18 -21.49 28.03
C ALA A 124 -5.96 -22.52 27.21
N SER A 125 -6.70 -22.02 26.26
CA SER A 125 -7.31 -22.80 25.18
C SER A 125 -6.43 -22.71 23.92
N THR A 126 -6.58 -23.66 23.03
CA THR A 126 -5.85 -23.69 21.77
C THR A 126 -6.79 -23.35 20.63
N LEU A 127 -6.52 -22.26 19.90
CA LEU A 127 -7.28 -21.88 18.73
C LEU A 127 -6.48 -22.13 17.44
N ARG A 128 -7.09 -22.84 16.51
CA ARG A 128 -6.58 -23.03 15.14
C ARG A 128 -7.42 -22.23 14.16
N LEU A 129 -6.75 -21.53 13.25
CA LEU A 129 -7.40 -20.73 12.22
C LEU A 129 -7.02 -21.28 10.84
N LYS A 130 -8.02 -21.72 10.07
CA LYS A 130 -7.87 -22.09 8.66
C LYS A 130 -8.61 -21.13 7.77
N ILE A 131 -7.93 -20.07 7.38
CA ILE A 131 -8.51 -18.92 6.67
C ILE A 131 -7.91 -18.85 5.27
N LYS A 132 -8.77 -18.55 4.28
CA LYS A 132 -8.39 -18.20 2.91
C LYS A 132 -9.01 -16.85 2.51
N PRO A 133 -8.28 -16.02 1.71
CA PRO A 133 -6.87 -16.14 1.30
C PRO A 133 -5.88 -15.95 2.46
N LYS A 134 -4.71 -16.56 2.33
CA LYS A 134 -3.68 -16.55 3.41
C LYS A 134 -3.14 -15.16 3.78
N ARG A 135 -3.32 -14.17 2.93
CA ARG A 135 -2.88 -12.78 3.15
C ARG A 135 -3.88 -11.93 3.95
N ALA A 136 -5.03 -12.49 4.33
CA ALA A 136 -6.00 -11.78 5.13
C ALA A 136 -5.46 -11.44 6.52
N ALA A 137 -5.74 -10.23 7.01
CA ALA A 137 -5.42 -9.80 8.35
C ALA A 137 -6.41 -10.41 9.34
N VAL A 138 -5.92 -10.87 10.48
CA VAL A 138 -6.71 -11.51 11.54
C VAL A 138 -6.64 -10.68 12.80
N PHE A 139 -7.80 -10.42 13.37
CA PHE A 139 -7.98 -9.72 14.64
C PHE A 139 -8.65 -10.64 15.63
N LEU A 140 -8.18 -10.59 16.86
CA LEU A 140 -8.80 -11.23 18.02
C LEU A 140 -9.10 -10.14 19.05
N ASP A 141 -10.36 -10.01 19.43
CA ASP A 141 -10.82 -8.96 20.36
C ASP A 141 -10.32 -7.57 19.97
N GLU A 142 -10.51 -7.21 18.68
CA GLU A 142 -10.09 -5.98 18.01
C GLU A 142 -8.57 -5.77 17.91
N LYS A 143 -7.74 -6.68 18.47
CA LYS A 143 -6.27 -6.61 18.35
C LYS A 143 -5.80 -7.38 17.15
N PHE A 144 -4.93 -6.78 16.33
CA PHE A 144 -4.25 -7.48 15.25
C PHE A 144 -3.33 -8.56 15.82
N VAL A 145 -3.54 -9.81 15.42
CA VAL A 145 -2.77 -10.97 15.90
C VAL A 145 -1.87 -11.58 14.83
N GLY A 146 -2.04 -11.20 13.57
CA GLY A 146 -1.23 -11.66 12.46
C GLY A 146 -2.04 -11.82 11.18
N HIS A 147 -1.46 -12.48 10.20
CA HIS A 147 -2.13 -12.82 8.95
C HIS A 147 -2.54 -14.29 8.94
N ALA A 148 -3.53 -14.63 8.13
CA ALA A 148 -4.01 -16.01 8.00
C ALA A 148 -2.91 -17.02 7.67
N ALA A 149 -1.83 -16.59 6.99
CA ALA A 149 -0.64 -17.39 6.74
C ALA A 149 0.09 -17.83 8.02
N ASP A 150 0.00 -17.03 9.08
CA ASP A 150 0.71 -17.28 10.34
C ASP A 150 0.07 -18.41 11.15
N PHE A 151 -1.20 -18.74 10.86
CA PHE A 151 -2.01 -19.73 11.58
C PHE A 151 -2.31 -21.00 10.78
N GLY A 152 -1.94 -21.05 9.52
CA GLY A 152 -2.39 -22.08 8.56
C GLY A 152 -1.58 -23.38 8.54
N GLY A 153 -0.66 -23.61 9.48
CA GLY A 153 0.17 -24.83 9.53
C GLY A 153 -0.30 -25.82 10.58
N ALA A 154 0.10 -27.10 10.43
CA ALA A 154 -0.24 -28.18 11.37
C ALA A 154 0.20 -27.89 12.82
N PHE A 155 1.23 -27.07 13.01
CA PHE A 155 1.82 -26.71 14.31
C PHE A 155 1.61 -25.26 14.71
N ARG A 156 0.80 -24.50 13.96
CA ARG A 156 0.57 -23.07 14.20
C ARG A 156 -0.80 -22.86 14.83
N SER A 157 -0.83 -22.92 16.13
CA SER A 157 -2.02 -22.62 16.93
C SER A 157 -1.74 -21.43 17.84
N MET A 158 -2.79 -20.74 18.25
CA MET A 158 -2.74 -19.63 19.18
C MET A 158 -3.21 -20.10 20.55
N LYS A 159 -2.46 -19.75 21.61
CA LYS A 159 -2.89 -19.92 23.00
C LYS A 159 -3.63 -18.66 23.42
N ILE A 160 -4.88 -18.81 23.84
CA ILE A 160 -5.74 -17.71 24.30
C ILE A 160 -6.45 -18.11 25.60
N SER A 161 -6.91 -17.12 26.35
CA SER A 161 -7.70 -17.37 27.57
C SER A 161 -9.00 -18.09 27.24
N PRO A 162 -9.57 -18.89 28.15
CA PRO A 162 -10.95 -19.37 28.01
C PRO A 162 -11.94 -18.20 28.06
N GLY A 163 -13.07 -18.37 27.42
CA GLY A 163 -14.14 -17.38 27.39
C GLY A 163 -14.63 -17.02 25.99
N LYS A 164 -15.39 -15.95 25.93
CA LYS A 164 -15.91 -15.40 24.66
C LYS A 164 -14.85 -14.53 24.01
N HIS A 165 -14.62 -14.77 22.74
CA HIS A 165 -13.69 -14.01 21.90
C HIS A 165 -14.33 -13.67 20.57
N ARG A 166 -13.96 -12.52 20.01
CA ARG A 166 -14.41 -12.09 18.69
C ARG A 166 -13.25 -12.21 17.68
N ILE A 167 -13.52 -12.92 16.60
CA ILE A 167 -12.55 -13.05 15.48
C ILE A 167 -13.05 -12.25 14.32
N ARG A 168 -12.24 -11.30 13.85
CA ARG A 168 -12.51 -10.51 12.65
C ARG A 168 -11.39 -10.73 11.65
N VAL A 169 -11.77 -10.92 10.38
CA VAL A 169 -10.82 -11.16 9.29
C VAL A 169 -11.09 -10.20 8.15
N GLU A 170 -10.05 -9.50 7.74
CA GLU A 170 -10.14 -8.44 6.73
C GLU A 170 -9.16 -8.67 5.58
N LEU A 171 -9.60 -8.37 4.36
CA LEU A 171 -8.74 -8.34 3.18
C LEU A 171 -9.32 -7.36 2.15
N PRO A 172 -8.52 -6.43 1.59
CA PRO A 172 -8.99 -5.53 0.55
C PRO A 172 -9.60 -6.27 -0.64
N GLY A 173 -10.81 -5.86 -1.04
CA GLY A 173 -11.58 -6.50 -2.12
C GLY A 173 -12.37 -7.72 -1.70
N TYR A 174 -12.47 -8.01 -0.39
CA TYR A 174 -13.27 -9.09 0.17
C TYR A 174 -14.21 -8.54 1.24
N ARG A 175 -15.30 -9.28 1.51
CA ARG A 175 -16.18 -8.99 2.62
C ARG A 175 -15.49 -9.36 3.93
N THR A 176 -15.59 -8.48 4.93
CA THR A 176 -15.10 -8.76 6.28
C THR A 176 -15.84 -9.97 6.85
N PHE A 177 -15.10 -10.93 7.39
CA PHE A 177 -15.66 -12.03 8.17
C PHE A 177 -15.56 -11.67 9.65
N ASP A 178 -16.65 -11.86 10.37
CA ASP A 178 -16.76 -11.55 11.80
C ASP A 178 -17.53 -12.68 12.49
N THR A 179 -16.99 -13.20 13.60
CA THR A 179 -17.64 -14.28 14.36
C THR A 179 -17.22 -14.22 15.82
N GLU A 180 -18.14 -14.66 16.70
CA GLU A 180 -17.84 -14.90 18.10
C GLU A 180 -17.64 -16.38 18.35
N ILE A 181 -16.67 -16.70 19.20
CA ILE A 181 -16.38 -18.05 19.66
C ILE A 181 -16.39 -18.06 21.18
N ASN A 182 -16.78 -19.19 21.78
CA ASN A 182 -16.66 -19.41 23.21
C ASN A 182 -15.74 -20.61 23.46
N LEU A 183 -14.61 -20.37 24.11
CA LEU A 183 -13.57 -21.36 24.35
C LEU A 183 -13.61 -21.86 25.78
N LEU A 184 -13.64 -23.16 25.93
CA LEU A 184 -13.51 -23.80 27.24
C LEU A 184 -12.05 -24.02 27.57
N ALA A 185 -11.71 -24.03 28.87
CA ALA A 185 -10.37 -24.23 29.36
C ALA A 185 -9.77 -25.55 28.81
N ASN A 186 -8.50 -25.51 28.38
CA ASN A 186 -7.76 -26.67 27.83
C ASN A 186 -8.37 -27.29 26.58
N GLN A 187 -9.34 -26.63 25.95
CA GLN A 187 -9.97 -27.10 24.73
C GLN A 187 -9.19 -26.64 23.51
N GLU A 188 -9.19 -27.48 22.48
CA GLU A 188 -8.78 -27.11 21.12
C GLU A 188 -10.03 -26.80 20.28
N SER A 189 -10.01 -25.65 19.62
CA SER A 189 -11.09 -25.21 18.72
C SER A 189 -10.49 -24.78 17.39
N GLU A 190 -11.26 -25.04 16.30
CA GLU A 190 -10.85 -24.66 14.95
C GLU A 190 -11.91 -23.75 14.32
N VAL A 191 -11.46 -22.62 13.77
CA VAL A 191 -12.30 -21.75 12.92
C VAL A 191 -11.77 -21.85 11.49
N LYS A 192 -12.67 -22.28 10.58
CA LYS A 192 -12.40 -22.42 9.15
C LYS A 192 -13.30 -21.50 8.36
N THR A 193 -12.70 -20.64 7.54
CA THR A 193 -13.46 -19.72 6.67
C THR A 193 -12.71 -19.41 5.39
N GLU A 194 -13.48 -19.11 4.35
CA GLU A 194 -12.97 -18.57 3.09
C GLU A 194 -13.69 -17.26 2.82
N LEU A 195 -12.92 -16.17 2.71
CA LEU A 195 -13.49 -14.86 2.47
C LEU A 195 -14.11 -14.79 1.08
N VAL A 196 -15.27 -14.18 1.01
CA VAL A 196 -15.99 -13.95 -0.24
C VAL A 196 -15.54 -12.66 -0.87
N PRO A 197 -15.18 -12.63 -2.17
CA PRO A 197 -14.92 -11.37 -2.86
C PRO A 197 -16.12 -10.43 -2.74
N GLY A 198 -15.84 -9.16 -2.49
CA GLY A 198 -16.86 -8.12 -2.33
C GLY A 198 -16.39 -6.82 -2.97
N SER A 199 -17.34 -5.96 -3.33
CA SER A 199 -17.00 -4.59 -3.69
C SER A 199 -16.49 -3.85 -2.45
N ILE A 200 -15.48 -3.01 -2.62
CA ILE A 200 -15.03 -2.08 -1.59
C ILE A 200 -16.19 -1.12 -1.35
N GLU A 201 -16.73 -1.11 -0.13
CA GLU A 201 -17.70 -0.08 0.25
C GLU A 201 -17.06 1.29 0.06
N GLN A 202 -17.84 2.22 -0.53
CA GLN A 202 -17.40 3.49 -1.10
C GLN A 202 -16.86 4.51 -0.08
N ASN A 203 -16.65 4.14 1.16
CA ASN A 203 -16.19 5.04 2.23
C ASN A 203 -14.68 5.03 2.47
N SER A 204 -13.90 4.33 1.65
CA SER A 204 -12.46 4.35 1.77
C SER A 204 -11.86 5.53 0.98
N PRO A 205 -11.02 6.38 1.60
CA PRO A 205 -10.28 7.42 0.89
C PRO A 205 -9.24 6.87 -0.09
N LEU A 206 -9.13 5.54 -0.17
CA LEU A 206 -8.17 4.84 -1.01
C LEU A 206 -8.72 4.70 -2.43
N ILE A 207 -8.10 5.39 -3.37
CA ILE A 207 -8.39 5.23 -4.79
C ILE A 207 -7.46 4.14 -5.35
N LYS A 208 -8.00 2.95 -5.62
CA LYS A 208 -7.28 1.94 -6.40
C LYS A 208 -7.31 2.33 -7.87
N LYS A 209 -6.14 2.42 -8.49
CA LYS A 209 -6.03 2.54 -9.95
C LYS A 209 -6.60 1.26 -10.57
N PRO A 210 -7.58 1.35 -11.50
CA PRO A 210 -8.04 0.17 -12.23
C PRO A 210 -6.86 -0.44 -13.00
N ASP A 211 -6.77 -1.77 -12.99
CA ASP A 211 -5.80 -2.49 -13.81
C ASP A 211 -6.06 -2.15 -15.28
N ALA A 212 -5.12 -1.46 -15.89
CA ALA A 212 -5.12 -1.23 -17.34
C ALA A 212 -4.73 -2.55 -18.03
N ARG A 213 -5.70 -3.45 -18.14
CA ARG A 213 -5.66 -4.60 -19.05
C ARG A 213 -7.00 -4.69 -19.77
N GLN A 214 -7.03 -4.07 -20.89
CA GLN A 214 -7.80 -4.48 -22.08
C GLN A 214 -6.89 -4.30 -23.28
#